data_b5f9aaab1b3e83e9499960bca459580e
#
_entry.id   b5f9aaab1b3e83e9499960bca459580e
#
_cell.length_a   1.000
_cell.length_b   1.000
_cell.length_c   1.000
_cell.angle_alpha   90.00
_cell.angle_beta   90.00
_cell.angle_gamma   90.00
#
_symmetry.space_group_name_H-M   'P 1'
#
loop_
_entity.id
_entity.type
_entity.pdbx_description
1 polymer ?
#
loop_
_entity_poly.entity_id
_entity_poly.type
_entity_poly.pdbx_seq_one_letter_code
_entity_poly.pdbx_strand_id
1 'polypeptide(L)'
;MNTRTLIAGDTSSPVILHVPHASRVIPPEIRSSLTVTDEQLAAELDEITDAHTDVIAQHAAQSVTLRPWTLRNDLSRLVIDPERFPDEREQLNAVGRGAVYSRTCNGDVLRNADNATRGALLDNYFHPYAGTMSDLVTDRIAATGRAVIIDVHSYPTSPSAYELHSDGQRPALCIGTDPHHTPPWLIEAAYAAFSPLEDIGTDTPFSGTYVPLDHYNTDTHVYSVMIEMRRDQYLTEKGELVDIAAENLGAMLGRLVDAADRGSR
;
A
#
# COMPACT_ATOMS: atom_id res chain seq x y z
N MET A 1 -18.68 6.75 -9.83
CA MET A 1 -17.82 7.05 -8.66
C MET A 1 -16.39 6.89 -9.11
N ASN A 2 -15.48 7.77 -8.71
CA ASN A 2 -14.06 7.56 -9.01
C ASN A 2 -13.53 6.41 -8.15
N THR A 3 -12.81 5.45 -8.74
CA THR A 3 -12.30 4.27 -8.02
C THR A 3 -10.84 4.44 -7.61
N ARG A 4 -10.15 5.44 -8.18
CA ARG A 4 -8.76 5.77 -7.91
C ARG A 4 -8.47 7.22 -8.27
N THR A 5 -7.47 7.80 -7.62
CA THR A 5 -6.98 9.17 -7.91
C THR A 5 -5.51 9.11 -8.30
N LEU A 6 -5.19 9.62 -9.49
CA LEU A 6 -3.84 9.88 -9.94
C LEU A 6 -3.55 11.38 -9.79
N ILE A 7 -2.59 11.71 -8.92
CA ILE A 7 -2.10 13.08 -8.71
C ILE A 7 -0.79 13.23 -9.47
N ALA A 8 -0.78 14.18 -10.41
CA ALA A 8 0.40 14.43 -11.23
C ALA A 8 1.56 15.00 -10.40
N GLY A 9 2.73 14.44 -10.60
CA GLY A 9 4.01 14.93 -10.09
C GLY A 9 4.75 15.78 -11.11
N ASP A 10 6.00 16.10 -10.81
CA ASP A 10 6.91 16.73 -11.76
C ASP A 10 7.30 15.72 -12.86
N THR A 11 7.34 16.18 -14.11
CA THR A 11 7.62 15.31 -15.25
C THR A 11 9.02 14.68 -15.20
N SER A 12 9.94 15.29 -14.47
CA SER A 12 11.30 14.80 -14.24
C SER A 12 11.44 13.90 -13.02
N SER A 13 10.39 13.72 -12.19
CA SER A 13 10.45 12.79 -11.06
C SER A 13 10.15 11.35 -11.50
N PRO A 14 11.03 10.38 -11.21
CA PRO A 14 10.77 8.96 -11.40
C PRO A 14 9.89 8.37 -10.30
N VAL A 15 9.61 9.12 -9.21
CA VAL A 15 9.02 8.59 -7.98
C VAL A 15 7.50 8.55 -8.05
N ILE A 16 6.95 7.43 -7.63
CA ILE A 16 5.52 7.17 -7.48
C ILE A 16 5.26 6.81 -6.01
N LEU A 17 4.45 7.62 -5.33
CA LEU A 17 3.84 7.23 -4.05
C LEU A 17 2.60 6.39 -4.36
N HIS A 18 2.59 5.14 -3.92
CA HIS A 18 1.48 4.22 -4.04
C HIS A 18 0.74 4.15 -2.71
N VAL A 19 -0.58 4.44 -2.70
CA VAL A 19 -1.41 4.47 -1.48
C VAL A 19 -2.64 3.60 -1.70
N PRO A 20 -2.53 2.28 -1.52
CA PRO A 20 -3.57 1.33 -1.95
C PRO A 20 -4.68 1.12 -0.93
N HIS A 21 -4.46 1.36 0.37
CA HIS A 21 -5.35 0.86 1.43
C HIS A 21 -5.87 1.93 2.41
N ALA A 22 -5.72 3.23 2.10
CA ALA A 22 -6.17 4.32 2.98
C ALA A 22 -7.69 4.49 3.04
N SER A 23 -8.42 3.99 2.04
CA SER A 23 -9.84 4.26 1.88
C SER A 23 -10.73 3.24 2.61
N ARG A 24 -11.82 3.76 3.19
CA ARG A 24 -12.92 2.97 3.79
C ARG A 24 -14.16 2.91 2.88
N VAL A 25 -14.11 3.51 1.70
CA VAL A 25 -15.28 3.66 0.82
C VAL A 25 -15.66 2.33 0.19
N ILE A 26 -16.91 1.94 0.37
CA ILE A 26 -17.54 0.77 -0.26
C ILE A 26 -18.76 1.24 -1.02
N PRO A 27 -18.81 1.07 -2.37
CA PRO A 27 -19.98 1.40 -3.16
C PRO A 27 -21.24 0.64 -2.68
N PRO A 28 -22.44 1.24 -2.74
CA PRO A 28 -23.67 0.62 -2.25
C PRO A 28 -23.94 -0.77 -2.87
N GLU A 29 -23.65 -0.94 -4.15
CA GLU A 29 -23.78 -2.21 -4.86
C GLU A 29 -22.85 -3.30 -4.31
N ILE A 30 -21.65 -2.92 -3.86
CA ILE A 30 -20.72 -3.86 -3.20
C ILE A 30 -21.16 -4.11 -1.76
N ARG A 31 -21.59 -3.06 -1.02
CA ARG A 31 -22.12 -3.22 0.35
C ARG A 31 -23.26 -4.24 0.41
N SER A 32 -24.17 -4.22 -0.56
CA SER A 32 -25.30 -5.15 -0.64
C SER A 32 -24.86 -6.61 -0.86
N SER A 33 -23.67 -6.87 -1.35
CA SER A 33 -23.10 -8.21 -1.55
C SER A 33 -22.35 -8.74 -0.31
N LEU A 34 -22.10 -7.88 0.68
CA LEU A 34 -21.45 -8.27 1.93
C LEU A 34 -22.48 -8.85 2.91
N THR A 35 -22.14 -9.95 3.56
CA THR A 35 -23.04 -10.70 4.48
C THR A 35 -22.91 -10.28 5.93
N VAL A 36 -21.94 -9.43 6.26
CA VAL A 36 -21.69 -8.93 7.61
C VAL A 36 -22.62 -7.79 8.00
N THR A 37 -22.89 -7.62 9.30
CA THR A 37 -23.64 -6.48 9.83
C THR A 37 -22.87 -5.18 9.69
N ASP A 38 -23.50 -4.02 9.94
CA ASP A 38 -22.79 -2.73 9.88
C ASP A 38 -21.75 -2.62 11.00
N GLU A 39 -22.01 -3.17 12.19
CA GLU A 39 -21.05 -3.21 13.29
C GLU A 39 -19.85 -4.09 12.97
N GLN A 40 -20.07 -5.27 12.40
CA GLN A 40 -18.99 -6.15 11.95
C GLN A 40 -18.16 -5.51 10.84
N LEU A 41 -18.82 -4.84 9.89
CA LEU A 41 -18.15 -4.13 8.81
C LEU A 41 -17.30 -2.97 9.33
N ALA A 42 -17.82 -2.19 10.29
CA ALA A 42 -17.06 -1.10 10.91
C ALA A 42 -15.80 -1.62 11.60
N ALA A 43 -15.92 -2.70 12.38
CA ALA A 43 -14.78 -3.34 13.04
C ALA A 43 -13.76 -3.90 12.04
N GLU A 44 -14.22 -4.55 10.96
CA GLU A 44 -13.34 -5.05 9.89
C GLU A 44 -12.59 -3.91 9.21
N LEU A 45 -13.28 -2.79 8.91
CA LEU A 45 -12.65 -1.61 8.32
C LEU A 45 -11.62 -0.94 9.25
N ASP A 46 -11.86 -0.94 10.57
CA ASP A 46 -10.90 -0.42 11.56
C ASP A 46 -9.62 -1.27 11.57
N GLU A 47 -9.75 -2.57 11.41
CA GLU A 47 -8.63 -3.50 11.41
C GLU A 47 -7.76 -3.36 10.14
N ILE A 48 -8.39 -3.33 8.95
CA ILE A 48 -7.69 -3.49 7.68
C ILE A 48 -7.32 -2.20 6.96
N THR A 49 -7.90 -1.06 7.37
CA THR A 49 -7.60 0.21 6.69
C THR A 49 -6.28 0.77 7.17
N ASP A 50 -5.41 1.14 6.24
CA ASP A 50 -4.17 1.87 6.51
C ASP A 50 -4.50 3.35 6.69
N ALA A 51 -5.22 3.63 7.80
CA ALA A 51 -5.84 4.91 8.05
C ALA A 51 -4.83 6.06 7.95
N HIS A 52 -5.20 7.11 7.20
CA HIS A 52 -4.42 8.35 7.03
C HIS A 52 -3.05 8.20 6.35
N THR A 53 -2.72 7.05 5.72
CA THR A 53 -1.50 6.93 4.91
C THR A 53 -1.52 7.87 3.70
N ASP A 54 -2.69 8.24 3.20
CA ASP A 54 -2.88 9.26 2.16
C ASP A 54 -2.54 10.65 2.65
N VAL A 55 -2.82 10.99 3.91
CA VAL A 55 -2.43 12.27 4.54
C VAL A 55 -0.91 12.34 4.70
N ILE A 56 -0.28 11.25 5.17
CA ILE A 56 1.19 11.16 5.30
C ILE A 56 1.86 11.28 3.93
N ALA A 57 1.35 10.58 2.91
CA ALA A 57 1.86 10.68 1.54
C ALA A 57 1.69 12.11 0.96
N GLN A 58 0.60 12.80 1.30
CA GLN A 58 0.38 14.20 0.92
C GLN A 58 1.41 15.14 1.57
N HIS A 59 1.68 14.99 2.87
CA HIS A 59 2.73 15.74 3.55
C HIS A 59 4.10 15.50 2.91
N ALA A 60 4.43 14.25 2.58
CA ALA A 60 5.66 13.92 1.89
C ALA A 60 5.75 14.65 0.54
N ALA A 61 4.71 14.57 -0.29
CA ALA A 61 4.69 15.19 -1.62
C ALA A 61 4.79 16.73 -1.57
N GLN A 62 4.42 17.36 -0.46
CA GLN A 62 4.52 18.80 -0.25
C GLN A 62 5.87 19.26 0.30
N SER A 63 6.68 18.35 0.85
CA SER A 63 7.95 18.65 1.52
C SER A 63 9.20 18.47 0.66
N VAL A 64 9.06 18.01 -0.58
CA VAL A 64 10.16 17.57 -1.44
C VAL A 64 10.53 18.56 -2.54
N THR A 65 11.71 18.38 -3.12
CA THR A 65 12.23 19.23 -4.20
C THR A 65 11.49 19.00 -5.53
N LEU A 66 11.32 17.73 -5.92
CA LEU A 66 10.53 17.32 -7.08
C LEU A 66 9.31 16.55 -6.59
N ARG A 67 8.13 17.05 -6.94
CA ARG A 67 6.88 16.41 -6.49
C ARG A 67 6.73 15.02 -7.13
N PRO A 68 6.57 13.96 -6.34
CA PRO A 68 6.32 12.62 -6.84
C PRO A 68 4.93 12.52 -7.48
N TRP A 69 4.75 11.57 -8.34
CA TRP A 69 3.43 11.11 -8.76
C TRP A 69 2.78 10.35 -7.62
N THR A 70 1.46 10.41 -7.48
CA THR A 70 0.77 9.66 -6.44
C THR A 70 -0.41 8.92 -7.05
N LEU A 71 -0.46 7.60 -6.87
CA LEU A 71 -1.63 6.79 -7.18
C LEU A 71 -2.27 6.32 -5.88
N ARG A 72 -3.52 6.76 -5.63
CA ARG A 72 -4.31 6.36 -4.48
C ARG A 72 -5.51 5.53 -4.92
N ASN A 73 -5.76 4.43 -4.22
CA ASN A 73 -7.01 3.71 -4.32
C ASN A 73 -8.08 4.46 -3.49
N ASP A 74 -9.18 4.85 -4.14
CA ASP A 74 -10.28 5.57 -3.49
C ASP A 74 -11.34 4.62 -2.90
N LEU A 75 -11.14 3.31 -3.02
CA LEU A 75 -12.02 2.29 -2.48
C LEU A 75 -11.33 1.48 -1.37
N SER A 76 -12.14 0.96 -0.46
CA SER A 76 -11.65 0.00 0.54
C SER A 76 -11.09 -1.26 -0.13
N ARG A 77 -10.02 -1.83 0.45
CA ARG A 77 -9.52 -3.15 0.05
C ARG A 77 -10.55 -4.28 0.19
N LEU A 78 -11.67 -4.05 0.89
CA LEU A 78 -12.82 -4.97 0.89
C LEU A 78 -13.59 -4.99 -0.43
N VAL A 79 -13.45 -3.97 -1.27
CA VAL A 79 -14.00 -3.99 -2.64
C VAL A 79 -13.12 -4.88 -3.50
N ILE A 80 -11.84 -4.54 -3.54
CA ILE A 80 -10.76 -5.26 -4.21
C ILE A 80 -9.43 -4.90 -3.56
N ASP A 81 -8.56 -5.85 -3.32
CA ASP A 81 -7.20 -5.56 -2.88
C ASP A 81 -6.28 -5.51 -4.12
N PRO A 82 -5.83 -4.32 -4.53
CA PRO A 82 -5.09 -4.14 -5.78
C PRO A 82 -3.66 -4.68 -5.73
N GLU A 83 -3.15 -5.01 -4.54
CA GLU A 83 -1.78 -5.48 -4.34
C GLU A 83 -1.64 -7.00 -4.29
N ARG A 84 -2.75 -7.70 -4.21
CA ARG A 84 -2.74 -9.17 -4.22
C ARG A 84 -2.66 -9.69 -5.64
N PHE A 85 -2.00 -10.85 -5.83
CA PHE A 85 -2.08 -11.53 -7.12
C PHE A 85 -3.55 -11.88 -7.42
N PRO A 86 -4.05 -11.61 -8.64
CA PRO A 86 -5.45 -11.88 -8.98
C PRO A 86 -5.75 -13.36 -9.22
N ASP A 87 -4.76 -14.22 -9.09
CA ASP A 87 -4.79 -15.65 -9.45
C ASP A 87 -4.29 -16.57 -8.33
N GLU A 88 -3.91 -17.80 -8.66
CA GLU A 88 -3.51 -18.86 -7.72
C GLU A 88 -2.14 -18.58 -7.05
N ARG A 89 -1.36 -17.64 -7.57
CA ARG A 89 -0.08 -17.23 -6.95
C ARG A 89 -0.29 -16.57 -5.59
N GLU A 90 -1.48 -16.04 -5.32
CA GLU A 90 -1.81 -15.39 -4.06
C GLU A 90 -1.97 -16.41 -2.92
N GLN A 91 -1.04 -16.39 -1.96
CA GLN A 91 -1.03 -17.31 -0.83
C GLN A 91 -2.21 -17.07 0.13
N LEU A 92 -2.64 -15.82 0.30
CA LEU A 92 -3.76 -15.47 1.17
C LEU A 92 -5.13 -15.90 0.61
N ASN A 93 -5.20 -16.42 -0.62
CA ASN A 93 -6.39 -17.11 -1.12
C ASN A 93 -6.80 -18.28 -0.19
N ALA A 94 -5.82 -18.96 0.43
CA ALA A 94 -6.07 -20.08 1.34
C ALA A 94 -6.89 -19.69 2.58
N VAL A 95 -6.80 -18.43 3.01
CA VAL A 95 -7.55 -17.88 4.15
C VAL A 95 -8.67 -16.92 3.71
N GLY A 96 -8.97 -16.87 2.42
CA GLY A 96 -10.03 -16.04 1.86
C GLY A 96 -9.71 -14.54 1.80
N ARG A 97 -8.43 -14.18 1.74
CA ARG A 97 -7.94 -12.78 1.78
C ARG A 97 -7.01 -12.44 0.60
N GLY A 98 -7.25 -13.06 -0.57
CA GLY A 98 -6.58 -12.69 -1.82
C GLY A 98 -7.11 -11.37 -2.39
N ALA A 99 -6.96 -11.16 -3.71
CA ALA A 99 -7.45 -9.93 -4.36
C ALA A 99 -8.94 -9.66 -4.12
N VAL A 100 -9.76 -10.69 -4.02
CA VAL A 100 -11.18 -10.62 -3.62
C VAL A 100 -11.33 -11.30 -2.25
N TYR A 101 -11.60 -10.50 -1.22
CA TYR A 101 -11.83 -11.01 0.12
C TYR A 101 -13.17 -11.72 0.23
N SER A 102 -13.15 -12.97 0.70
CA SER A 102 -14.34 -13.78 1.00
C SER A 102 -14.55 -13.96 2.49
N ARG A 103 -13.54 -13.61 3.32
CA ARG A 103 -13.60 -13.71 4.77
C ARG A 103 -13.09 -12.45 5.44
N THR A 104 -13.59 -12.20 6.67
CA THR A 104 -13.13 -11.14 7.57
C THR A 104 -11.81 -11.54 8.25
N CYS A 105 -11.20 -10.60 8.98
CA CYS A 105 -10.04 -10.86 9.85
C CYS A 105 -10.30 -11.97 10.89
N ASN A 106 -11.54 -12.10 11.35
CA ASN A 106 -11.95 -13.13 12.31
C ASN A 106 -12.36 -14.46 11.65
N GLY A 107 -12.28 -14.56 10.31
CA GLY A 107 -12.64 -15.76 9.56
C GLY A 107 -14.12 -15.92 9.23
N ASP A 108 -14.98 -14.95 9.59
CA ASP A 108 -16.40 -14.94 9.23
C ASP A 108 -16.56 -14.79 7.71
N VAL A 109 -17.68 -15.28 7.17
CA VAL A 109 -17.99 -15.11 5.75
C VAL A 109 -18.29 -13.65 5.48
N LEU A 110 -17.46 -13.02 4.64
CA LEU A 110 -17.63 -11.62 4.21
C LEU A 110 -18.56 -11.52 3.01
N ARG A 111 -18.40 -12.41 2.03
CA ARG A 111 -19.24 -12.51 0.82
C ARG A 111 -19.13 -13.89 0.20
N ASN A 112 -20.11 -14.21 -0.64
CA ASN A 112 -19.97 -15.32 -1.57
C ASN A 112 -19.08 -14.87 -2.74
N ALA A 113 -17.86 -15.41 -2.82
CA ALA A 113 -16.89 -15.10 -3.87
C ALA A 113 -16.80 -16.27 -4.88
N ASP A 114 -17.94 -16.64 -5.47
CA ASP A 114 -17.92 -17.57 -6.60
C ASP A 114 -17.15 -16.99 -7.82
N ASN A 115 -16.89 -17.81 -8.81
CA ASN A 115 -16.08 -17.41 -9.96
C ASN A 115 -16.68 -16.22 -10.72
N ALA A 116 -18.02 -16.11 -10.80
CA ALA A 116 -18.68 -15.03 -11.49
C ALA A 116 -18.50 -13.70 -10.71
N THR A 117 -18.73 -13.73 -9.41
CA THR A 117 -18.52 -12.55 -8.52
C THR A 117 -17.06 -12.13 -8.51
N ARG A 118 -16.13 -13.10 -8.39
CA ARG A 118 -14.70 -12.83 -8.43
C ARG A 118 -14.29 -12.19 -9.76
N GLY A 119 -14.70 -12.77 -10.90
CA GLY A 119 -14.42 -12.23 -12.23
C GLY A 119 -14.92 -10.81 -12.39
N ALA A 120 -16.17 -10.54 -12.02
CA ALA A 120 -16.75 -9.21 -12.11
C ALA A 120 -16.00 -8.16 -11.26
N LEU A 121 -15.54 -8.50 -10.06
CA LEU A 121 -14.75 -7.58 -9.21
C LEU A 121 -13.36 -7.34 -9.80
N LEU A 122 -12.71 -8.36 -10.32
CA LEU A 122 -11.42 -8.22 -11.00
C LEU A 122 -11.55 -7.31 -12.23
N ASP A 123 -12.54 -7.53 -13.08
CA ASP A 123 -12.74 -6.78 -14.32
C ASP A 123 -13.10 -5.31 -14.07
N ASN A 124 -13.95 -5.04 -13.07
CA ASN A 124 -14.44 -3.70 -12.82
C ASN A 124 -13.51 -2.84 -11.95
N TYR A 125 -12.68 -3.45 -11.09
CA TYR A 125 -11.90 -2.70 -10.09
C TYR A 125 -10.40 -3.03 -10.14
N PHE A 126 -10.00 -4.31 -10.22
CA PHE A 126 -8.59 -4.70 -10.19
C PHE A 126 -7.86 -4.29 -11.46
N HIS A 127 -8.29 -4.80 -12.62
CA HIS A 127 -7.60 -4.57 -13.88
C HIS A 127 -7.51 -3.08 -14.26
N PRO A 128 -8.56 -2.25 -14.07
CA PRO A 128 -8.46 -0.82 -14.31
C PRO A 128 -7.47 -0.10 -13.38
N TYR A 129 -7.32 -0.54 -12.12
CA TYR A 129 -6.33 0.00 -11.19
C TYR A 129 -4.92 -0.40 -11.60
N ALA A 130 -4.69 -1.70 -11.79
CA ALA A 130 -3.41 -2.25 -12.20
C ALA A 130 -2.93 -1.64 -13.53
N GLY A 131 -3.84 -1.49 -14.50
CA GLY A 131 -3.53 -0.83 -15.77
C GLY A 131 -3.08 0.63 -15.60
N THR A 132 -3.75 1.40 -14.72
CA THR A 132 -3.32 2.78 -14.43
C THR A 132 -1.91 2.84 -13.84
N MET A 133 -1.58 1.91 -12.94
CA MET A 133 -0.24 1.87 -12.35
C MET A 133 0.82 1.41 -13.35
N SER A 134 0.50 0.41 -14.20
CA SER A 134 1.39 -0.06 -15.26
C SER A 134 1.71 1.04 -16.28
N ASP A 135 0.69 1.77 -16.71
CA ASP A 135 0.84 2.93 -17.61
C ASP A 135 1.72 4.02 -16.97
N LEU A 136 1.48 4.34 -15.68
CA LEU A 136 2.27 5.34 -14.97
C LEU A 136 3.74 4.92 -14.84
N VAL A 137 4.02 3.66 -14.51
CA VAL A 137 5.39 3.13 -14.44
C VAL A 137 6.07 3.23 -15.81
N THR A 138 5.39 2.81 -16.87
CA THR A 138 5.89 2.91 -18.25
C THR A 138 6.21 4.35 -18.64
N ASP A 139 5.33 5.29 -18.30
CA ASP A 139 5.53 6.73 -18.55
C ASP A 139 6.74 7.27 -17.77
N ARG A 140 6.96 6.84 -16.53
CA ARG A 140 8.13 7.28 -15.75
C ARG A 140 9.42 6.74 -16.34
N ILE A 141 9.45 5.47 -16.73
CA ILE A 141 10.62 4.88 -17.39
C ILE A 141 10.93 5.64 -18.68
N ALA A 142 9.93 5.93 -19.51
CA ALA A 142 10.12 6.67 -20.75
C ALA A 142 10.63 8.10 -20.52
N ALA A 143 10.16 8.78 -19.47
CA ALA A 143 10.53 10.17 -19.18
C ALA A 143 11.87 10.32 -18.46
N THR A 144 12.25 9.37 -17.61
CA THR A 144 13.37 9.52 -16.66
C THR A 144 14.39 8.37 -16.69
N GLY A 145 14.12 7.32 -17.48
CA GLY A 145 14.95 6.12 -17.56
C GLY A 145 14.68 5.08 -16.46
N ARG A 146 13.81 5.38 -15.49
CA ARG A 146 13.43 4.47 -14.40
C ARG A 146 12.10 4.86 -13.79
N ALA A 147 11.51 3.96 -12.99
CA ALA A 147 10.43 4.25 -12.06
C ALA A 147 10.81 3.78 -10.65
N VAL A 148 10.45 4.55 -9.62
CA VAL A 148 10.68 4.17 -8.22
C VAL A 148 9.36 4.25 -7.49
N ILE A 149 8.80 3.09 -7.12
CA ILE A 149 7.57 2.98 -6.35
C ILE A 149 7.93 3.00 -4.86
N ILE A 150 7.32 3.90 -4.12
CA ILE A 150 7.32 3.87 -2.66
C ILE A 150 5.91 3.49 -2.24
N ASP A 151 5.78 2.30 -1.72
CA ASP A 151 4.52 1.68 -1.35
C ASP A 151 4.19 2.01 0.09
N VAL A 152 3.10 2.75 0.34
CA VAL A 152 2.85 3.44 1.62
C VAL A 152 1.73 2.74 2.37
N HIS A 153 2.10 2.09 3.49
CA HIS A 153 1.22 1.27 4.29
C HIS A 153 1.26 1.61 5.78
N SER A 154 0.36 0.99 6.52
CA SER A 154 0.41 0.97 7.97
C SER A 154 -0.20 -0.31 8.54
N TYR A 155 0.21 -0.67 9.76
CA TYR A 155 -0.25 -1.86 10.43
C TYR A 155 -0.53 -1.64 11.93
N PRO A 156 -1.41 -2.46 12.54
CA PRO A 156 -1.73 -2.34 13.96
C PRO A 156 -0.60 -2.82 14.86
N THR A 157 -0.61 -2.41 16.12
CA THR A 157 0.37 -2.85 17.15
C THR A 157 0.28 -4.33 17.48
N SER A 158 -0.91 -4.91 17.34
CA SER A 158 -1.15 -6.33 17.57
C SER A 158 -1.40 -7.05 16.25
N PRO A 159 -0.95 -8.31 16.11
CA PRO A 159 -1.17 -9.06 14.89
C PRO A 159 -2.65 -9.42 14.73
N SER A 160 -3.13 -9.38 13.48
CA SER A 160 -4.45 -9.90 13.14
C SER A 160 -4.44 -11.44 13.08
N ALA A 161 -5.59 -12.06 13.33
CA ALA A 161 -5.70 -13.52 13.37
C ALA A 161 -5.34 -14.22 12.03
N TYR A 162 -5.36 -13.50 10.92
CA TYR A 162 -5.03 -14.02 9.59
C TYR A 162 -3.56 -13.82 9.19
N GLU A 163 -2.77 -13.08 9.97
CA GLU A 163 -1.36 -12.85 9.64
C GLU A 163 -0.56 -14.16 9.65
N LEU A 164 0.19 -14.40 8.58
CA LEU A 164 1.00 -15.60 8.41
C LEU A 164 2.20 -15.65 9.37
N HIS A 165 2.66 -14.48 9.84
CA HIS A 165 3.83 -14.31 10.71
C HIS A 165 3.47 -13.49 11.97
N SER A 166 2.45 -13.94 12.69
CA SER A 166 1.89 -13.25 13.88
C SER A 166 2.81 -13.22 15.10
N ASP A 167 3.86 -14.04 15.14
CA ASP A 167 4.86 -14.15 16.21
C ASP A 167 6.11 -13.28 16.01
N GLY A 168 6.18 -12.56 14.89
CA GLY A 168 7.30 -11.68 14.55
C GLY A 168 7.36 -10.40 15.40
N GLN A 169 8.52 -9.76 15.42
CA GLN A 169 8.65 -8.41 15.97
C GLN A 169 7.79 -7.42 15.18
N ARG A 170 7.28 -6.41 15.88
CA ARG A 170 6.46 -5.35 15.28
C ARG A 170 7.13 -3.99 15.52
N PRO A 171 8.15 -3.64 14.73
CA PRO A 171 8.90 -2.40 14.88
C PRO A 171 8.01 -1.17 14.63
N ALA A 172 8.47 0.03 15.00
CA ALA A 172 7.79 1.29 14.71
C ALA A 172 7.61 1.50 13.19
N LEU A 173 8.60 1.01 12.40
CA LEU A 173 8.59 0.99 10.96
C LEU A 173 9.10 -0.36 10.44
N CYS A 174 8.41 -0.97 9.49
CA CYS A 174 8.90 -2.10 8.73
C CYS A 174 9.17 -1.69 7.27
N ILE A 175 10.36 -1.97 6.78
CA ILE A 175 10.76 -1.78 5.38
C ILE A 175 10.58 -3.12 4.68
N GLY A 176 9.61 -3.21 3.75
CA GLY A 176 9.41 -4.40 2.93
C GLY A 176 10.23 -4.34 1.65
N THR A 177 10.86 -5.46 1.30
CA THR A 177 11.79 -5.54 0.17
C THR A 177 11.45 -6.68 -0.78
N ASP A 178 11.81 -6.51 -2.05
CA ASP A 178 11.76 -7.54 -3.08
C ASP A 178 13.18 -7.75 -3.65
N PRO A 179 13.67 -9.00 -3.76
CA PRO A 179 15.04 -9.25 -4.20
C PRO A 179 15.38 -8.74 -5.60
N HIS A 180 14.39 -8.59 -6.48
CA HIS A 180 14.57 -8.10 -7.85
C HIS A 180 14.44 -6.58 -7.94
N HIS A 181 13.50 -6.00 -7.15
CA HIS A 181 13.07 -4.62 -7.32
C HIS A 181 13.58 -3.66 -6.23
N THR A 182 14.10 -4.17 -5.10
CA THR A 182 14.61 -3.31 -4.02
C THR A 182 16.14 -3.38 -3.95
N PRO A 183 16.85 -2.50 -4.64
CA PRO A 183 18.32 -2.47 -4.60
C PRO A 183 18.82 -1.96 -3.24
N PRO A 184 20.07 -2.33 -2.84
CA PRO A 184 20.65 -1.94 -1.55
C PRO A 184 20.62 -0.45 -1.27
N TRP A 185 20.87 0.40 -2.28
CA TRP A 185 20.83 1.85 -2.10
C TRP A 185 19.45 2.39 -1.67
N LEU A 186 18.35 1.74 -2.12
CA LEU A 186 16.99 2.15 -1.76
C LEU A 186 16.64 1.73 -0.33
N ILE A 187 17.13 0.58 0.11
CA ILE A 187 17.03 0.13 1.51
C ILE A 187 17.81 1.09 2.43
N GLU A 188 19.05 1.41 2.07
CA GLU A 188 19.89 2.36 2.82
C GLU A 188 19.24 3.75 2.90
N ALA A 189 18.63 4.22 1.78
CA ALA A 189 17.89 5.47 1.72
C ALA A 189 16.67 5.46 2.65
N ALA A 190 15.93 4.34 2.71
CA ALA A 190 14.78 4.19 3.62
C ALA A 190 15.23 4.24 5.08
N TYR A 191 16.25 3.48 5.47
CA TYR A 191 16.82 3.56 6.82
C TYR A 191 17.29 4.97 7.19
N ALA A 192 17.99 5.65 6.28
CA ALA A 192 18.48 7.01 6.51
C ALA A 192 17.32 8.01 6.66
N ALA A 193 16.27 7.90 5.83
CA ALA A 193 15.13 8.78 5.86
C ALA A 193 14.33 8.67 7.16
N PHE A 194 14.15 7.45 7.66
CA PHE A 194 13.38 7.16 8.86
C PHE A 194 14.24 6.99 10.12
N SER A 195 15.53 7.35 10.08
CA SER A 195 16.45 7.23 11.22
C SER A 195 16.01 7.92 12.53
N PRO A 196 15.06 8.92 12.55
CA PRO A 196 14.53 9.41 13.81
C PRO A 196 13.63 8.41 14.54
N LEU A 197 13.17 7.35 13.88
CA LEU A 197 12.52 6.21 14.54
C LEU A 197 13.61 5.23 15.00
N GLU A 198 13.62 4.92 16.31
CA GLU A 198 14.67 4.06 16.89
C GLU A 198 14.47 2.57 16.57
N ASP A 199 13.24 2.17 16.19
CA ASP A 199 12.84 0.78 15.99
C ASP A 199 12.38 0.56 14.54
N ILE A 200 13.33 0.16 13.68
CA ILE A 200 13.13 -0.11 12.25
C ILE A 200 13.52 -1.55 11.95
N GLY A 201 12.60 -2.30 11.36
CA GLY A 201 12.84 -3.66 10.87
C GLY A 201 12.81 -3.75 9.35
N THR A 202 13.33 -4.85 8.81
CA THR A 202 13.23 -5.20 7.39
C THR A 202 12.52 -6.55 7.26
N ASP A 203 11.54 -6.65 6.36
CA ASP A 203 10.78 -7.85 6.01
C ASP A 203 10.13 -8.57 7.21
N THR A 204 9.91 -7.86 8.30
CA THR A 204 9.26 -8.37 9.51
C THR A 204 8.46 -7.24 10.17
N PRO A 205 7.13 -7.36 10.35
CA PRO A 205 6.30 -8.56 10.11
C PRO A 205 5.87 -8.76 8.65
N PHE A 206 6.08 -7.79 7.77
CA PHE A 206 5.67 -7.84 6.38
C PHE A 206 6.87 -7.74 5.44
N SER A 207 6.85 -8.53 4.36
CA SER A 207 7.88 -8.57 3.33
C SER A 207 7.28 -8.33 1.95
N GLY A 208 8.12 -8.02 0.98
CA GLY A 208 7.71 -7.70 -0.36
C GLY A 208 7.40 -6.21 -0.54
N THR A 209 7.05 -5.84 -1.75
CA THR A 209 6.61 -4.51 -2.16
C THR A 209 5.85 -4.60 -3.46
N TYR A 210 4.94 -3.67 -3.73
CA TYR A 210 4.14 -3.68 -4.93
C TYR A 210 4.95 -3.31 -6.19
N VAL A 211 4.77 -4.10 -7.23
CA VAL A 211 5.20 -3.80 -8.61
C VAL A 211 4.10 -4.27 -9.57
N PRO A 212 3.67 -3.46 -10.56
CA PRO A 212 2.69 -3.90 -11.55
C PRO A 212 3.13 -5.18 -12.24
N LEU A 213 2.19 -6.11 -12.47
CA LEU A 213 2.47 -7.45 -13.00
C LEU A 213 3.19 -7.44 -14.36
N ASP A 214 2.97 -6.42 -15.18
CA ASP A 214 3.63 -6.26 -16.48
C ASP A 214 5.15 -6.01 -16.35
N HIS A 215 5.60 -5.53 -15.19
CA HIS A 215 7.00 -5.22 -14.87
C HIS A 215 7.59 -6.16 -13.82
N TYR A 216 6.77 -6.91 -13.09
CA TYR A 216 7.19 -7.72 -11.95
C TYR A 216 8.15 -8.83 -12.36
N ASN A 217 9.31 -8.89 -11.71
CA ASN A 217 10.42 -9.84 -11.96
C ASN A 217 10.98 -9.82 -13.41
N THR A 218 10.67 -8.80 -14.21
CA THR A 218 11.09 -8.72 -15.62
C THR A 218 11.80 -7.41 -15.97
N ASP A 219 11.45 -6.30 -15.32
CA ASP A 219 11.97 -4.98 -15.67
C ASP A 219 12.92 -4.43 -14.61
N THR A 220 14.20 -4.34 -14.96
CA THR A 220 15.27 -3.84 -14.08
C THR A 220 15.30 -2.31 -13.94
N HIS A 221 14.43 -1.59 -14.66
CA HIS A 221 14.28 -0.13 -14.53
C HIS A 221 13.19 0.26 -13.51
N VAL A 222 12.49 -0.73 -12.95
CA VAL A 222 11.48 -0.53 -11.90
C VAL A 222 12.07 -0.90 -10.57
N TYR A 223 12.16 0.09 -9.70
CA TYR A 223 12.53 -0.07 -8.30
C TYR A 223 11.30 0.08 -7.40
N SER A 224 11.28 -0.64 -6.30
CA SER A 224 10.18 -0.53 -5.34
C SER A 224 10.65 -0.81 -3.91
N VAL A 225 10.03 -0.14 -2.95
CA VAL A 225 10.21 -0.38 -1.51
C VAL A 225 8.90 -0.13 -0.79
N MET A 226 8.52 -1.02 0.13
CA MET A 226 7.34 -0.86 0.98
C MET A 226 7.73 -0.18 2.30
N ILE A 227 6.93 0.78 2.71
CA ILE A 227 7.05 1.52 3.97
C ILE A 227 5.81 1.25 4.80
N GLU A 228 5.95 0.38 5.79
CA GLU A 228 4.92 -0.05 6.72
C GLU A 228 5.09 0.66 8.06
N MET A 229 4.22 1.62 8.36
CA MET A 229 4.24 2.40 9.59
C MET A 229 3.33 1.77 10.64
N ARG A 230 3.83 1.48 11.84
CA ARG A 230 2.96 1.01 12.92
C ARG A 230 2.03 2.15 13.37
N ARG A 231 0.73 1.87 13.43
CA ARG A 231 -0.32 2.91 13.58
C ARG A 231 -0.19 3.76 14.84
N ASP A 232 0.36 3.22 15.93
CA ASP A 232 0.60 3.98 17.16
C ASP A 232 1.66 5.11 17.02
N GLN A 233 2.38 5.12 15.91
CA GLN A 233 3.34 6.20 15.62
C GLN A 233 2.64 7.51 15.24
N TYR A 234 1.36 7.46 14.81
CA TYR A 234 0.62 8.63 14.33
C TYR A 234 -0.88 8.63 14.66
N LEU A 235 -1.37 7.58 15.31
CA LEU A 235 -2.76 7.52 15.79
C LEU A 235 -2.79 7.44 17.31
N THR A 236 -3.84 8.03 17.90
CA THR A 236 -4.19 7.80 19.31
C THR A 236 -4.72 6.37 19.51
N GLU A 237 -4.86 5.94 20.79
CA GLU A 237 -5.51 4.67 21.12
C GLU A 237 -6.96 4.55 20.60
N LYS A 238 -7.60 5.69 20.27
CA LYS A 238 -8.95 5.73 19.69
C LYS A 238 -8.94 5.72 18.15
N GLY A 239 -7.76 5.63 17.52
CA GLY A 239 -7.60 5.70 16.07
C GLY A 239 -7.71 7.10 15.47
N GLU A 240 -7.66 8.17 16.30
CA GLU A 240 -7.68 9.55 15.83
C GLU A 240 -6.28 9.98 15.36
N LEU A 241 -6.21 10.73 14.26
CA LEU A 241 -4.95 11.23 13.73
C LEU A 241 -4.29 12.22 14.69
N VAL A 242 -2.99 12.07 14.90
CA VAL A 242 -2.12 13.06 15.58
C VAL A 242 -1.39 13.85 14.51
N ASP A 243 -1.89 15.02 14.16
CA ASP A 243 -1.43 15.82 13.00
C ASP A 243 0.09 16.00 12.96
N ILE A 244 0.69 16.43 14.08
CA ILE A 244 2.15 16.65 14.13
C ILE A 244 2.95 15.35 13.91
N ALA A 245 2.43 14.20 14.31
CA ALA A 245 3.09 12.92 14.08
C ALA A 245 2.98 12.52 12.60
N ALA A 246 1.82 12.74 11.97
CA ALA A 246 1.63 12.53 10.53
C ALA A 246 2.52 13.48 9.69
N GLU A 247 2.66 14.75 10.08
CA GLU A 247 3.59 15.69 9.45
C GLU A 247 5.05 15.22 9.57
N ASN A 248 5.46 14.73 10.74
CA ASN A 248 6.80 14.21 10.95
C ASN A 248 7.09 12.97 10.10
N LEU A 249 6.15 12.00 10.05
CA LEU A 249 6.27 10.82 9.17
C LEU A 249 6.27 11.23 7.70
N GLY A 250 5.43 12.19 7.32
CA GLY A 250 5.44 12.77 5.98
C GLY A 250 6.78 13.39 5.61
N ALA A 251 7.42 14.12 6.52
CA ALA A 251 8.75 14.68 6.31
C ALA A 251 9.83 13.59 6.18
N MET A 252 9.71 12.49 6.94
CA MET A 252 10.61 11.32 6.79
C MET A 252 10.41 10.66 5.43
N LEU A 253 9.17 10.40 5.03
CA LEU A 253 8.83 9.85 3.72
C LEU A 253 9.32 10.78 2.58
N GLY A 254 9.21 12.10 2.75
CA GLY A 254 9.74 13.10 1.81
C GLY A 254 11.26 12.99 1.62
N ARG A 255 12.03 12.72 2.69
CA ARG A 255 13.48 12.46 2.56
C ARG A 255 13.77 11.22 1.72
N LEU A 256 12.94 10.17 1.84
CA LEU A 256 13.06 8.98 1.01
C LEU A 256 12.73 9.31 -0.46
N VAL A 257 11.68 10.09 -0.72
CA VAL A 257 11.34 10.57 -2.07
C VAL A 257 12.50 11.34 -2.68
N ASP A 258 13.09 12.31 -1.98
CA ASP A 258 14.24 13.08 -2.46
C ASP A 258 15.48 12.19 -2.70
N ALA A 259 15.68 11.13 -1.91
CA ALA A 259 16.76 10.17 -2.12
C ALA A 259 16.49 9.30 -3.37
N ALA A 260 15.25 8.84 -3.54
CA ALA A 260 14.81 8.05 -4.68
C ALA A 260 14.90 8.84 -6.00
N ASP A 261 14.58 10.13 -5.98
CA ASP A 261 14.76 11.02 -7.14
C ASP A 261 16.23 11.12 -7.58
N ARG A 262 17.16 11.20 -6.64
CA ARG A 262 18.61 11.23 -6.96
C ARG A 262 19.12 9.89 -7.49
N GLY A 263 18.57 8.78 -7.03
CA GLY A 263 19.01 7.43 -7.36
C GLY A 263 20.37 7.06 -6.76
N SER A 264 20.93 5.94 -7.21
CA SER A 264 22.32 5.55 -6.88
C SER A 264 23.29 6.56 -7.54
N ARG A 265 24.07 7.23 -6.73
CA ARG A 265 25.24 8.00 -7.20
C ARG A 265 26.47 7.13 -7.21
#